data_2b83f8d8d756256aee0ccb07436cb777
#
_entry.id   2b83f8d8d756256aee0ccb07436cb777
#
_cell.length_a   1.000
_cell.length_b   1.000
_cell.length_c   1.000
_cell.angle_alpha   90.00
_cell.angle_beta   90.00
_cell.angle_gamma   90.00
#
_symmetry.space_group_name_H-M   'P 1'
#
loop_
_entity.id
_entity.type
_entity.pdbx_description
1 polymer ?
#
loop_
_entity_poly.entity_id
_entity_poly.type
_entity_poly.pdbx_seq_one_letter_code
_entity_poly.pdbx_strand_id
1 'polypeptide(L)'
;MEIILPEVSALYGLEQPPEWHHKDIFYHTLQVVDNIAEKTAKTDLRFAALIHDIGKPKTRRLDKKRGWTFHGHDAVGANMVDKMAKRMKLSNQTREFLKKLTFLHLRPISLAKEDVTDSAVRRLMVTAGEEVDDLMTLCRADITSKNPKLVKKYMENFQRVEIFMQDVTERDAYRAFQSPVRGDQIMKECGLAPGKTVGKIKEAIENAILDGEIENDYDAAYEYFLKIKAVSYTHLTLPT
;
A
#
# COMPACT_ATOMS: atom_id res chain seq x y z
N MET A 1 -23.14 15.16 6.18
CA MET A 1 -22.03 14.41 5.53
C MET A 1 -21.54 15.15 4.27
N GLU A 2 -22.41 15.55 3.36
CA GLU A 2 -22.05 16.21 2.07
C GLU A 2 -21.16 17.46 2.18
N ILE A 3 -21.30 18.24 3.24
CA ILE A 3 -20.52 19.47 3.45
C ILE A 3 -19.12 19.14 4.00
N ILE A 4 -19.02 18.19 4.93
CA ILE A 4 -17.77 17.88 5.65
C ILE A 4 -16.95 16.84 4.89
N LEU A 5 -17.58 15.76 4.45
CA LEU A 5 -16.97 14.64 3.76
C LEU A 5 -17.75 14.28 2.47
N PRO A 6 -17.74 15.17 1.46
CA PRO A 6 -18.42 14.91 0.19
C PRO A 6 -17.89 13.64 -0.51
N GLU A 7 -16.61 13.29 -0.27
CA GLU A 7 -16.00 12.07 -0.81
C GLU A 7 -16.68 10.80 -0.28
N VAL A 8 -17.05 10.79 1.00
CA VAL A 8 -17.77 9.66 1.61
C VAL A 8 -19.23 9.67 1.17
N SER A 9 -19.87 10.84 1.07
CA SER A 9 -21.24 10.95 0.57
C SER A 9 -21.38 10.45 -0.88
N ALA A 10 -20.34 10.62 -1.71
CA ALA A 10 -20.32 10.12 -3.08
C ALA A 10 -20.30 8.58 -3.20
N LEU A 11 -20.11 7.86 -2.11
CA LEU A 11 -20.20 6.39 -2.07
C LEU A 11 -21.66 5.90 -2.05
N TYR A 12 -22.61 6.76 -1.65
CA TYR A 12 -24.03 6.43 -1.58
C TYR A 12 -24.62 6.20 -2.96
N GLY A 13 -25.41 5.16 -3.12
CA GLY A 13 -26.02 4.78 -4.39
C GLY A 13 -25.07 4.07 -5.37
N LEU A 14 -23.85 3.72 -4.92
CA LEU A 14 -22.90 2.96 -5.73
C LEU A 14 -23.02 1.47 -5.43
N GLU A 15 -23.53 0.72 -6.41
CA GLU A 15 -23.63 -0.73 -6.33
C GLU A 15 -22.28 -1.40 -6.63
N GLN A 16 -21.99 -2.47 -5.92
CA GLN A 16 -20.86 -3.38 -6.18
C GLN A 16 -21.35 -4.60 -6.97
N PRO A 17 -20.43 -5.32 -7.67
CA PRO A 17 -20.76 -6.59 -8.30
C PRO A 17 -21.38 -7.57 -7.28
N PRO A 18 -22.43 -8.33 -7.66
CA PRO A 18 -23.13 -9.23 -6.74
C PRO A 18 -22.26 -10.28 -6.06
N GLU A 19 -21.16 -10.66 -6.69
CA GLU A 19 -20.21 -11.67 -6.19
C GLU A 19 -19.47 -11.22 -4.92
N TRP A 20 -19.29 -9.91 -4.74
CA TRP A 20 -18.53 -9.35 -3.63
C TRP A 20 -19.42 -8.84 -2.50
N HIS A 21 -20.48 -8.13 -2.83
CA HIS A 21 -21.43 -7.61 -1.83
C HIS A 21 -22.76 -7.23 -2.47
N HIS A 22 -23.87 -7.62 -1.85
CA HIS A 22 -25.22 -7.12 -2.17
C HIS A 22 -25.50 -5.74 -1.54
N LYS A 23 -24.46 -5.01 -1.11
CA LYS A 23 -24.62 -3.75 -0.39
C LYS A 23 -24.06 -2.59 -1.19
N ASP A 24 -24.73 -1.46 -1.09
CA ASP A 24 -24.22 -0.14 -1.42
C ASP A 24 -22.89 0.11 -0.73
N ILE A 25 -21.92 0.72 -1.43
CA ILE A 25 -20.54 0.95 -0.93
C ILE A 25 -20.56 1.83 0.33
N PHE A 26 -21.47 2.78 0.42
CA PHE A 26 -21.60 3.61 1.61
C PHE A 26 -21.94 2.79 2.86
N TYR A 27 -22.94 1.91 2.78
CA TYR A 27 -23.31 1.06 3.92
C TYR A 27 -22.25 -0.01 4.22
N HIS A 28 -21.54 -0.49 3.20
CA HIS A 28 -20.35 -1.31 3.41
C HIS A 28 -19.31 -0.54 4.22
N THR A 29 -18.98 0.69 3.83
CA THR A 29 -18.00 1.54 4.52
C THR A 29 -18.37 1.78 5.99
N LEU A 30 -19.65 2.04 6.29
CA LEU A 30 -20.12 2.18 7.67
C LEU A 30 -19.93 0.89 8.48
N GLN A 31 -20.23 -0.26 7.87
CA GLN A 31 -20.00 -1.56 8.52
C GLN A 31 -18.51 -1.79 8.83
N VAL A 32 -17.60 -1.37 7.93
CA VAL A 32 -16.14 -1.46 8.18
C VAL A 32 -15.74 -0.57 9.36
N VAL A 33 -16.31 0.64 9.47
CA VAL A 33 -16.08 1.54 10.63
C VAL A 33 -16.56 0.87 11.93
N ASP A 34 -17.75 0.27 11.94
CA ASP A 34 -18.27 -0.44 13.11
C ASP A 34 -17.37 -1.62 13.49
N ASN A 35 -16.93 -2.42 12.51
CA ASN A 35 -16.02 -3.53 12.73
C ASN A 35 -14.67 -3.09 13.33
N ILE A 36 -14.14 -1.92 12.95
CA ILE A 36 -12.94 -1.33 13.53
C ILE A 36 -13.23 -0.82 14.94
N ALA A 37 -14.39 -0.17 15.16
CA ALA A 37 -14.75 0.40 16.45
C ALA A 37 -14.87 -0.65 17.57
N GLU A 38 -15.24 -1.88 17.22
CA GLU A 38 -15.25 -3.02 18.15
C GLU A 38 -13.83 -3.50 18.54
N LYS A 39 -12.83 -3.25 17.69
CA LYS A 39 -11.47 -3.77 17.89
C LYS A 39 -10.53 -2.77 18.52
N THR A 40 -10.71 -1.48 18.26
CA THR A 40 -9.78 -0.44 18.73
C THR A 40 -10.45 0.91 18.93
N ALA A 41 -9.94 1.67 19.88
CA ALA A 41 -10.30 3.08 20.10
C ALA A 41 -9.51 4.06 19.21
N LYS A 42 -8.55 3.58 18.40
CA LYS A 42 -7.67 4.42 17.58
C LYS A 42 -8.47 5.19 16.52
N THR A 43 -8.67 6.49 16.74
CA THR A 43 -9.51 7.35 15.91
C THR A 43 -9.03 7.41 14.47
N ASP A 44 -7.70 7.52 14.24
CA ASP A 44 -7.15 7.58 12.89
C ASP A 44 -7.42 6.29 12.11
N LEU A 45 -7.43 5.12 12.76
CA LEU A 45 -7.77 3.86 12.09
C LEU A 45 -9.26 3.77 11.75
N ARG A 46 -10.15 4.26 12.64
CA ARG A 46 -11.59 4.39 12.34
C ARG A 46 -11.82 5.34 11.18
N PHE A 47 -11.04 6.42 11.12
CA PHE A 47 -11.11 7.36 10.01
C PHE A 47 -10.57 6.75 8.71
N ALA A 48 -9.48 5.99 8.75
CA ALA A 48 -9.02 5.22 7.60
C ALA A 48 -10.10 4.27 7.06
N ALA A 49 -10.82 3.57 7.95
CA ALA A 49 -11.96 2.73 7.57
C ALA A 49 -13.06 3.52 6.85
N LEU A 50 -13.36 4.75 7.30
CA LEU A 50 -14.39 5.59 6.68
C LEU A 50 -14.01 6.06 5.27
N ILE A 51 -12.72 6.16 4.96
CA ILE A 51 -12.25 6.76 3.70
C ILE A 51 -11.51 5.79 2.77
N HIS A 52 -11.31 4.51 3.15
CA HIS A 52 -10.50 3.57 2.36
C HIS A 52 -10.97 3.45 0.90
N ASP A 53 -12.27 3.57 0.68
CA ASP A 53 -12.95 3.36 -0.60
C ASP A 53 -13.34 4.65 -1.36
N ILE A 54 -12.95 5.83 -0.91
CA ILE A 54 -13.36 7.12 -1.51
C ILE A 54 -12.93 7.31 -2.97
N GLY A 55 -12.00 6.49 -3.46
CA GLY A 55 -11.59 6.47 -4.87
C GLY A 55 -12.58 5.77 -5.80
N LYS A 56 -13.48 4.91 -5.29
CA LYS A 56 -14.39 4.09 -6.10
C LYS A 56 -15.30 4.91 -7.03
N PRO A 57 -15.92 6.03 -6.62
CA PRO A 57 -16.75 6.80 -7.54
C PRO A 57 -16.03 7.28 -8.79
N LYS A 58 -14.76 7.65 -8.67
CA LYS A 58 -13.93 8.16 -9.78
C LYS A 58 -13.37 7.08 -10.69
N THR A 59 -13.27 5.85 -10.18
CA THR A 59 -12.69 4.72 -10.92
C THR A 59 -13.72 3.75 -11.44
N ARG A 60 -15.02 4.01 -11.19
CA ARG A 60 -16.13 3.17 -11.63
C ARG A 60 -16.14 3.01 -13.14
N ARG A 61 -16.09 1.74 -13.61
CA ARG A 61 -16.15 1.35 -15.01
C ARG A 61 -17.08 0.15 -15.16
N LEU A 62 -17.88 0.14 -16.21
CA LEU A 62 -18.71 -1.02 -16.55
C LEU A 62 -17.90 -1.97 -17.42
N ASP A 63 -17.59 -3.14 -16.91
CA ASP A 63 -17.02 -4.24 -17.67
C ASP A 63 -18.14 -5.15 -18.16
N LYS A 64 -18.10 -5.57 -19.46
CA LYS A 64 -19.16 -6.39 -20.08
C LYS A 64 -19.32 -7.78 -19.44
N LYS A 65 -18.25 -8.32 -18.82
CA LYS A 65 -18.26 -9.67 -18.24
C LYS A 65 -18.38 -9.64 -16.72
N ARG A 66 -17.78 -8.61 -16.05
CA ARG A 66 -17.64 -8.52 -14.60
C ARG A 66 -18.60 -7.53 -13.94
N GLY A 67 -19.39 -6.78 -14.73
CA GLY A 67 -20.21 -5.70 -14.21
C GLY A 67 -19.38 -4.48 -13.79
N TRP A 68 -19.78 -3.79 -12.73
CA TRP A 68 -19.05 -2.62 -12.24
C TRP A 68 -17.69 -3.00 -11.65
N THR A 69 -16.64 -2.31 -12.08
CA THR A 69 -15.26 -2.46 -11.60
C THR A 69 -14.70 -1.13 -11.11
N PHE A 70 -13.71 -1.17 -10.21
CA PHE A 70 -13.15 0.00 -9.53
C PHE A 70 -11.61 -0.05 -9.52
N HIS A 71 -10.98 -0.49 -10.60
CA HIS A 71 -9.53 -0.63 -10.66
C HIS A 71 -8.80 0.68 -10.35
N GLY A 72 -7.80 0.61 -9.46
CA GLY A 72 -6.98 1.75 -9.08
C GLY A 72 -7.64 2.72 -8.10
N HIS A 73 -8.77 2.33 -7.46
CA HIS A 73 -9.43 3.19 -6.47
C HIS A 73 -8.56 3.44 -5.23
N ASP A 74 -7.67 2.52 -4.90
CA ASP A 74 -6.64 2.66 -3.87
C ASP A 74 -5.72 3.87 -4.14
N ALA A 75 -5.12 3.95 -5.33
CA ALA A 75 -4.24 5.04 -5.72
C ALA A 75 -4.99 6.38 -5.88
N VAL A 76 -6.18 6.35 -6.50
CA VAL A 76 -7.03 7.55 -6.65
C VAL A 76 -7.51 8.03 -5.28
N GLY A 77 -7.94 7.14 -4.40
CA GLY A 77 -8.35 7.44 -3.03
C GLY A 77 -7.21 8.08 -2.23
N ALA A 78 -6.01 7.51 -2.28
CA ALA A 78 -4.83 8.06 -1.61
C ALA A 78 -4.52 9.50 -2.06
N ASN A 79 -4.64 9.80 -3.37
CA ASN A 79 -4.48 11.16 -3.88
C ASN A 79 -5.61 12.11 -3.43
N MET A 80 -6.83 11.59 -3.20
CA MET A 80 -7.94 12.38 -2.67
C MET A 80 -7.73 12.73 -1.19
N VAL A 81 -7.07 11.87 -0.42
CA VAL A 81 -6.74 12.12 1.00
C VAL A 81 -5.93 13.39 1.17
N ASP A 82 -4.96 13.71 0.29
CA ASP A 82 -4.17 14.94 0.39
C ASP A 82 -5.05 16.20 0.35
N LYS A 83 -6.05 16.23 -0.53
CA LYS A 83 -6.98 17.37 -0.64
C LYS A 83 -7.94 17.44 0.54
N MET A 84 -8.47 16.31 0.95
CA MET A 84 -9.36 16.17 2.10
C MET A 84 -8.65 16.61 3.39
N ALA A 85 -7.44 16.11 3.63
CA ALA A 85 -6.66 16.42 4.83
C ALA A 85 -6.34 17.92 4.93
N LYS A 86 -5.99 18.57 3.82
CA LYS A 86 -5.79 20.05 3.78
C LYS A 86 -7.07 20.79 4.13
N ARG A 87 -8.22 20.41 3.54
CA ARG A 87 -9.51 21.02 3.82
C ARG A 87 -9.91 20.89 5.29
N MET A 88 -9.68 19.71 5.88
CA MET A 88 -9.99 19.40 7.27
C MET A 88 -8.92 19.86 8.26
N LYS A 89 -7.81 20.43 7.78
CA LYS A 89 -6.67 20.88 8.60
C LYS A 89 -6.09 19.76 9.48
N LEU A 90 -6.02 18.54 8.94
CA LEU A 90 -5.42 17.40 9.63
C LEU A 90 -3.90 17.58 9.75
N SER A 91 -3.30 16.96 10.76
CA SER A 91 -1.85 16.92 10.91
C SER A 91 -1.17 16.19 9.74
N ASN A 92 0.10 16.49 9.48
CA ASN A 92 0.86 15.76 8.46
C ASN A 92 0.95 14.26 8.81
N GLN A 93 1.10 13.92 10.07
CA GLN A 93 1.16 12.54 10.54
C GLN A 93 -0.15 11.80 10.22
N THR A 94 -1.30 12.35 10.63
CA THR A 94 -2.61 11.78 10.31
C THR A 94 -2.82 11.66 8.81
N ARG A 95 -2.44 12.68 8.02
CA ARG A 95 -2.57 12.66 6.56
C ARG A 95 -1.77 11.51 5.93
N GLU A 96 -0.50 11.35 6.29
CA GLU A 96 0.35 10.28 5.74
C GLU A 96 -0.16 8.90 6.17
N PHE A 97 -0.59 8.74 7.42
CA PHE A 97 -1.23 7.53 7.92
C PHE A 97 -2.47 7.15 7.07
N LEU A 98 -3.42 8.07 6.92
CA LEU A 98 -4.65 7.84 6.16
C LEU A 98 -4.37 7.52 4.69
N LYS A 99 -3.44 8.25 4.08
CA LYS A 99 -3.01 8.06 2.69
C LYS A 99 -2.39 6.68 2.48
N LYS A 100 -1.50 6.28 3.38
CA LYS A 100 -0.82 4.98 3.35
C LYS A 100 -1.83 3.84 3.45
N LEU A 101 -2.73 3.87 4.45
CA LEU A 101 -3.71 2.82 4.63
C LEU A 101 -4.70 2.75 3.45
N THR A 102 -5.16 3.90 2.94
CA THR A 102 -6.02 3.95 1.74
C THR A 102 -5.33 3.35 0.52
N PHE A 103 -4.03 3.60 0.33
CA PHE A 103 -3.28 3.05 -0.79
C PHE A 103 -3.02 1.54 -0.66
N LEU A 104 -2.80 1.05 0.56
CA LEU A 104 -2.36 -0.31 0.80
C LEU A 104 -3.49 -1.30 1.12
N HIS A 105 -4.73 -0.85 1.37
CA HIS A 105 -5.78 -1.72 1.93
C HIS A 105 -6.09 -2.98 1.10
N LEU A 106 -5.82 -2.97 -0.20
CA LEU A 106 -5.99 -4.14 -1.08
C LEU A 106 -4.76 -5.06 -1.14
N ARG A 107 -3.60 -4.60 -0.65
CA ARG A 107 -2.35 -5.35 -0.82
C ARG A 107 -2.34 -6.66 -0.03
N PRO A 108 -2.73 -6.69 1.26
CA PRO A 108 -2.73 -7.94 2.04
C PRO A 108 -3.60 -9.04 1.41
N ILE A 109 -4.78 -8.70 0.87
CA ILE A 109 -5.64 -9.70 0.24
C ILE A 109 -5.03 -10.25 -1.06
N SER A 110 -4.25 -9.44 -1.78
CA SER A 110 -3.54 -9.90 -2.97
C SER A 110 -2.37 -10.83 -2.65
N LEU A 111 -1.77 -10.70 -1.45
CA LEU A 111 -0.71 -11.57 -0.94
C LEU A 111 -1.24 -12.90 -0.37
N ALA A 112 -2.54 -13.05 -0.21
CA ALA A 112 -3.15 -14.29 0.28
C ALA A 112 -3.29 -15.37 -0.80
N LYS A 113 -2.77 -15.15 -2.00
CA LYS A 113 -2.73 -16.10 -3.12
C LYS A 113 -1.59 -17.09 -2.94
N GLU A 114 -1.70 -18.27 -3.61
CA GLU A 114 -0.75 -19.39 -3.41
C GLU A 114 0.68 -19.09 -3.92
N ASP A 115 0.85 -18.19 -4.88
CA ASP A 115 2.15 -17.90 -5.52
C ASP A 115 2.79 -16.58 -5.04
N VAL A 116 2.66 -16.27 -3.74
CA VAL A 116 3.23 -15.03 -3.18
C VAL A 116 4.73 -15.20 -2.93
N THR A 117 5.50 -14.25 -3.43
CA THR A 117 6.96 -14.21 -3.24
C THR A 117 7.33 -13.46 -1.97
N ASP A 118 8.48 -13.83 -1.36
CA ASP A 118 9.08 -13.09 -0.25
C ASP A 118 9.22 -11.60 -0.57
N SER A 119 9.63 -11.25 -1.79
CA SER A 119 9.82 -9.86 -2.20
C SER A 119 8.52 -9.05 -2.16
N ALA A 120 7.38 -9.65 -2.50
CA ALA A 120 6.08 -8.98 -2.43
C ALA A 120 5.68 -8.70 -0.97
N VAL A 121 5.94 -9.65 -0.06
CA VAL A 121 5.69 -9.47 1.38
C VAL A 121 6.63 -8.41 1.95
N ARG A 122 7.91 -8.46 1.62
CA ARG A 122 8.90 -7.46 2.05
C ARG A 122 8.50 -6.04 1.63
N ARG A 123 8.11 -5.86 0.36
CA ARG A 123 7.64 -4.55 -0.15
C ARG A 123 6.44 -4.04 0.63
N LEU A 124 5.48 -4.90 0.96
CA LEU A 124 4.36 -4.50 1.78
C LEU A 124 4.81 -4.05 3.17
N MET A 125 5.66 -4.85 3.84
CA MET A 125 6.16 -4.53 5.18
C MET A 125 6.96 -3.23 5.21
N VAL A 126 7.86 -3.03 4.25
CA VAL A 126 8.67 -1.80 4.14
C VAL A 126 7.76 -0.59 3.86
N THR A 127 6.78 -0.73 2.98
CA THR A 127 5.87 0.39 2.63
C THR A 127 4.90 0.72 3.76
N ALA A 128 4.37 -0.29 4.44
CA ALA A 128 3.49 -0.10 5.59
C ALA A 128 4.27 0.41 6.82
N GLY A 129 5.50 -0.07 7.03
CA GLY A 129 6.32 0.31 8.17
C GLY A 129 5.64 -0.06 9.49
N GLU A 130 5.60 0.89 10.43
CA GLU A 130 4.99 0.69 11.75
C GLU A 130 3.46 0.52 11.70
N GLU A 131 2.82 0.89 10.59
CA GLU A 131 1.37 0.79 10.43
C GLU A 131 0.90 -0.56 9.87
N VAL A 132 1.76 -1.57 9.79
CA VAL A 132 1.42 -2.89 9.24
C VAL A 132 0.28 -3.56 10.03
N ASP A 133 0.28 -3.46 11.35
CA ASP A 133 -0.75 -4.05 12.20
C ASP A 133 -2.10 -3.34 12.04
N ASP A 134 -2.08 -2.01 11.91
CA ASP A 134 -3.26 -1.20 11.60
C ASP A 134 -3.83 -1.54 10.20
N LEU A 135 -2.96 -1.72 9.22
CA LEU A 135 -3.33 -2.13 7.87
C LEU A 135 -4.02 -3.51 7.89
N MET A 136 -3.45 -4.49 8.58
CA MET A 136 -4.02 -5.83 8.71
C MET A 136 -5.37 -5.80 9.43
N THR A 137 -5.50 -4.94 10.43
CA THR A 137 -6.77 -4.72 11.16
C THR A 137 -7.83 -4.12 10.23
N LEU A 138 -7.48 -3.12 9.42
CA LEU A 138 -8.36 -2.53 8.42
C LEU A 138 -8.81 -3.58 7.39
N CYS A 139 -7.88 -4.34 6.83
CA CYS A 139 -8.19 -5.35 5.82
C CYS A 139 -9.10 -6.47 6.34
N ARG A 140 -8.95 -6.88 7.61
CA ARG A 140 -9.88 -7.84 8.23
C ARG A 140 -11.26 -7.25 8.46
N ALA A 141 -11.33 -5.98 8.87
CA ALA A 141 -12.60 -5.29 9.10
C ALA A 141 -13.37 -5.05 7.79
N ASP A 142 -12.66 -4.92 6.67
CA ASP A 142 -13.21 -4.75 5.33
C ASP A 142 -13.97 -5.99 4.82
N ILE A 143 -13.76 -7.17 5.43
CA ILE A 143 -14.50 -8.38 5.11
C ILE A 143 -15.90 -8.32 5.73
N THR A 144 -16.87 -7.88 4.94
CA THR A 144 -18.28 -7.73 5.36
C THR A 144 -19.23 -8.75 4.71
N SER A 145 -18.68 -9.85 4.18
CA SER A 145 -19.49 -10.91 3.55
C SER A 145 -20.41 -11.59 4.57
N LYS A 146 -21.66 -11.84 4.16
CA LYS A 146 -22.62 -12.62 4.95
C LYS A 146 -22.41 -14.15 4.83
N ASN A 147 -21.53 -14.59 3.95
CA ASN A 147 -21.21 -16.02 3.77
C ASN A 147 -20.11 -16.46 4.75
N PRO A 148 -20.44 -17.27 5.79
CA PRO A 148 -19.48 -17.67 6.80
C PRO A 148 -18.28 -18.45 6.24
N LYS A 149 -18.48 -19.21 5.16
CA LYS A 149 -17.40 -19.98 4.51
C LYS A 149 -16.39 -19.03 3.84
N LEU A 150 -16.87 -17.97 3.20
CA LEU A 150 -15.99 -16.95 2.59
C LEU A 150 -15.26 -16.15 3.67
N VAL A 151 -15.95 -15.74 4.72
CA VAL A 151 -15.33 -15.02 5.86
C VAL A 151 -14.21 -15.88 6.45
N LYS A 152 -14.48 -17.16 6.75
CA LYS A 152 -13.48 -18.08 7.27
C LYS A 152 -12.28 -18.18 6.34
N LYS A 153 -12.50 -18.41 5.04
CA LYS A 153 -11.44 -18.47 4.02
C LYS A 153 -10.56 -17.23 4.01
N TYR A 154 -11.16 -16.03 4.05
CA TYR A 154 -10.41 -14.77 4.04
C TYR A 154 -9.61 -14.58 5.34
N MET A 155 -10.18 -14.93 6.50
CA MET A 155 -9.46 -14.85 7.77
C MET A 155 -8.26 -15.81 7.82
N GLU A 156 -8.41 -17.04 7.32
CA GLU A 156 -7.31 -18.01 7.17
C GLU A 156 -6.22 -17.47 6.21
N ASN A 157 -6.63 -16.80 5.13
CA ASN A 157 -5.71 -16.16 4.21
C ASN A 157 -4.89 -15.05 4.89
N PHE A 158 -5.52 -14.17 5.66
CA PHE A 158 -4.80 -13.14 6.41
C PHE A 158 -3.87 -13.73 7.45
N GLN A 159 -4.28 -14.79 8.14
CA GLN A 159 -3.40 -15.49 9.09
C GLN A 159 -2.16 -16.05 8.39
N ARG A 160 -2.29 -16.63 7.20
CA ARG A 160 -1.14 -17.09 6.41
C ARG A 160 -0.21 -15.93 6.03
N VAL A 161 -0.76 -14.79 5.62
CA VAL A 161 0.05 -13.60 5.29
C VAL A 161 0.82 -13.11 6.52
N GLU A 162 0.21 -13.10 7.70
CA GLU A 162 0.89 -12.70 8.94
C GLU A 162 2.00 -13.66 9.35
N ILE A 163 1.75 -14.97 9.27
CA ILE A 163 2.78 -15.99 9.51
C ILE A 163 3.95 -15.77 8.54
N PHE A 164 3.66 -15.50 7.27
CA PHE A 164 4.68 -15.25 6.27
C PHE A 164 5.45 -13.95 6.53
N MET A 165 4.77 -12.89 6.98
CA MET A 165 5.44 -11.65 7.42
C MET A 165 6.37 -11.88 8.60
N GLN A 166 5.97 -12.70 9.59
CA GLN A 166 6.80 -13.05 10.73
C GLN A 166 8.05 -13.83 10.29
N ASP A 167 7.88 -14.84 9.45
CA ASP A 167 8.96 -15.65 8.91
C ASP A 167 9.97 -14.79 8.11
N VAL A 168 9.48 -13.89 7.27
CA VAL A 168 10.33 -12.93 6.55
C VAL A 168 11.03 -11.97 7.52
N THR A 169 10.35 -11.50 8.57
CA THR A 169 10.93 -10.59 9.58
C THR A 169 12.06 -11.28 10.35
N GLU A 170 11.84 -12.53 10.76
CA GLU A 170 12.84 -13.33 11.47
C GLU A 170 14.08 -13.58 10.61
N ARG A 171 13.86 -13.85 9.31
CA ARG A 171 14.97 -14.09 8.38
C ARG A 171 15.77 -12.83 8.05
N ASP A 172 15.12 -11.69 7.89
CA ASP A 172 15.76 -10.55 7.20
C ASP A 172 15.77 -9.24 7.99
N ALA A 173 15.20 -9.17 9.19
CA ALA A 173 15.09 -7.92 10.00
C ALA A 173 14.58 -6.68 9.21
N TYR A 174 13.62 -6.86 8.32
CA TYR A 174 13.16 -5.82 7.38
C TYR A 174 12.42 -4.62 7.99
N ARG A 175 11.96 -4.68 9.23
CA ARG A 175 11.30 -3.50 9.87
C ARG A 175 12.21 -2.27 9.91
N ALA A 176 13.54 -2.48 9.84
CA ALA A 176 14.56 -1.43 9.82
C ALA A 176 15.26 -1.30 8.45
N PHE A 177 14.62 -1.78 7.36
CA PHE A 177 15.25 -1.74 6.05
C PHE A 177 15.61 -0.32 5.63
N GLN A 178 16.90 -0.12 5.39
CA GLN A 178 17.48 1.07 4.75
C GLN A 178 18.52 0.62 3.74
N SER A 179 18.55 1.26 2.58
CA SER A 179 19.63 1.00 1.61
C SER A 179 20.99 1.22 2.26
N PRO A 180 21.90 0.23 2.24
CA PRO A 180 23.25 0.37 2.77
C PRO A 180 24.04 1.48 2.06
N VAL A 181 23.76 1.74 0.78
CA VAL A 181 24.36 2.83 0.00
C VAL A 181 23.47 4.07 0.11
N ARG A 182 24.01 5.10 0.73
CA ARG A 182 23.30 6.35 1.02
C ARG A 182 23.25 7.31 -0.17
N GLY A 183 22.26 8.19 -0.18
CA GLY A 183 22.06 9.16 -1.26
C GLY A 183 23.23 10.16 -1.40
N ASP A 184 23.87 10.56 -0.30
CA ASP A 184 25.05 11.42 -0.30
C ASP A 184 26.26 10.75 -0.97
N GLN A 185 26.44 9.46 -0.76
CA GLN A 185 27.46 8.66 -1.43
C GLN A 185 27.17 8.53 -2.93
N ILE A 186 25.93 8.24 -3.32
CA ILE A 186 25.52 8.19 -4.73
C ILE A 186 25.80 9.53 -5.41
N MET A 187 25.43 10.64 -4.77
CA MET A 187 25.69 11.99 -5.29
C MET A 187 27.19 12.23 -5.50
N LYS A 188 28.01 11.89 -4.51
CA LYS A 188 29.47 12.05 -4.57
C LYS A 188 30.10 11.21 -5.68
N GLU A 189 29.73 9.94 -5.76
CA GLU A 189 30.31 8.98 -6.73
C GLU A 189 29.86 9.25 -8.17
N CYS A 190 28.65 9.77 -8.37
CA CYS A 190 28.10 10.05 -9.70
C CYS A 190 28.21 11.53 -10.11
N GLY A 191 28.71 12.42 -9.24
CA GLY A 191 28.74 13.86 -9.51
C GLY A 191 27.33 14.47 -9.67
N LEU A 192 26.32 13.92 -8.99
CA LEU A 192 24.93 14.33 -9.12
C LEU A 192 24.52 15.31 -8.02
N ALA A 193 23.66 16.25 -8.37
CA ALA A 193 22.93 17.06 -7.39
C ALA A 193 21.76 16.27 -6.79
N PRO A 194 21.25 16.64 -5.59
CA PRO A 194 20.05 16.06 -5.02
C PRO A 194 18.89 16.11 -6.00
N GLY A 195 18.25 14.96 -6.28
CA GLY A 195 17.14 14.93 -7.22
C GLY A 195 16.63 13.53 -7.57
N LYS A 196 15.73 13.48 -8.55
CA LYS A 196 15.03 12.26 -8.98
C LYS A 196 15.97 11.14 -9.42
N THR A 197 17.13 11.46 -10.01
CA THR A 197 18.11 10.47 -10.48
C THR A 197 18.74 9.72 -9.30
N VAL A 198 19.12 10.44 -8.24
CA VAL A 198 19.64 9.83 -7.00
C VAL A 198 18.58 8.91 -6.38
N GLY A 199 17.31 9.37 -6.35
CA GLY A 199 16.18 8.56 -5.88
C GLY A 199 16.01 7.28 -6.68
N LYS A 200 16.07 7.32 -8.01
CA LYS A 200 15.95 6.13 -8.87
C LYS A 200 17.08 5.13 -8.67
N ILE A 201 18.32 5.61 -8.49
CA ILE A 201 19.47 4.73 -8.22
C ILE A 201 19.29 4.04 -6.87
N LYS A 202 18.88 4.81 -5.84
CA LYS A 202 18.62 4.26 -4.52
C LYS A 202 17.49 3.23 -4.56
N GLU A 203 16.39 3.53 -5.24
CA GLU A 203 15.25 2.62 -5.44
C GLU A 203 15.67 1.33 -6.18
N ALA A 204 16.54 1.41 -7.16
CA ALA A 204 17.05 0.24 -7.87
C ALA A 204 17.86 -0.69 -6.95
N ILE A 205 18.71 -0.15 -6.07
CA ILE A 205 19.46 -0.92 -5.07
C ILE A 205 18.50 -1.56 -4.06
N GLU A 206 17.54 -0.79 -3.55
CA GLU A 206 16.53 -1.27 -2.61
C GLU A 206 15.68 -2.39 -3.21
N ASN A 207 15.29 -2.26 -4.48
CA ASN A 207 14.56 -3.32 -5.18
C ASN A 207 15.40 -4.59 -5.35
N ALA A 208 16.69 -4.49 -5.72
CA ALA A 208 17.57 -5.64 -5.85
C ALA A 208 17.73 -6.42 -4.53
N ILE A 209 17.81 -5.70 -3.39
CA ILE A 209 17.84 -6.33 -2.07
C ILE A 209 16.49 -6.98 -1.76
N LEU A 210 15.37 -6.27 -2.01
CA LEU A 210 14.03 -6.78 -1.76
C LEU A 210 13.67 -7.99 -2.63
N ASP A 211 14.19 -8.04 -3.85
CA ASP A 211 14.01 -9.17 -4.76
C ASP A 211 14.95 -10.35 -4.44
N GLY A 212 15.90 -10.13 -3.51
CA GLY A 212 16.88 -11.15 -3.11
C GLY A 212 17.99 -11.37 -4.16
N GLU A 213 18.17 -10.44 -5.08
CA GLU A 213 19.27 -10.48 -6.07
C GLU A 213 20.63 -10.22 -5.42
N ILE A 214 20.64 -9.40 -4.37
CA ILE A 214 21.83 -9.09 -3.57
C ILE A 214 21.50 -9.17 -2.07
N GLU A 215 22.52 -9.41 -1.25
CA GLU A 215 22.39 -9.38 0.21
C GLU A 215 22.20 -7.95 0.73
N ASN A 216 21.56 -7.81 1.91
CA ASN A 216 21.35 -6.51 2.56
C ASN A 216 22.58 -6.11 3.39
N ASP A 217 23.73 -6.00 2.72
CA ASP A 217 24.96 -5.49 3.28
C ASP A 217 25.57 -4.41 2.37
N TYR A 218 26.54 -3.68 2.93
CA TYR A 218 27.14 -2.55 2.23
C TYR A 218 27.92 -2.99 0.98
N ASP A 219 28.68 -4.07 1.05
CA ASP A 219 29.59 -4.47 -0.03
C ASP A 219 28.80 -4.96 -1.24
N ALA A 220 27.81 -5.83 -1.04
CA ALA A 220 26.92 -6.30 -2.10
C ALA A 220 26.11 -5.14 -2.74
N ALA A 221 25.57 -4.23 -1.92
CA ALA A 221 24.84 -3.08 -2.40
C ALA A 221 25.73 -2.08 -3.16
N TYR A 222 26.97 -1.90 -2.73
CA TYR A 222 27.92 -1.01 -3.39
C TYR A 222 28.43 -1.59 -4.71
N GLU A 223 28.71 -2.89 -4.79
CA GLU A 223 29.03 -3.56 -6.06
C GLU A 223 27.87 -3.45 -7.06
N TYR A 224 26.64 -3.64 -6.61
CA TYR A 224 25.46 -3.47 -7.45
C TYR A 224 25.31 -2.02 -7.93
N PHE A 225 25.53 -1.06 -7.05
CA PHE A 225 25.55 0.37 -7.40
C PHE A 225 26.58 0.65 -8.51
N LEU A 226 27.79 0.11 -8.42
CA LEU A 226 28.82 0.29 -9.45
C LEU A 226 28.42 -0.31 -10.81
N LYS A 227 27.72 -1.45 -10.81
CA LYS A 227 27.15 -2.04 -12.05
C LYS A 227 26.10 -1.12 -12.69
N ILE A 228 25.15 -0.58 -11.90
CA ILE A 228 24.14 0.35 -12.43
C ILE A 228 24.78 1.66 -12.93
N LYS A 229 25.77 2.16 -12.20
CA LYS A 229 26.53 3.34 -12.60
C LYS A 229 27.17 3.14 -13.97
N ALA A 230 27.85 2.01 -14.22
CA ALA A 230 28.48 1.69 -15.49
C ALA A 230 27.47 1.63 -16.65
N VAL A 231 26.30 1.03 -16.44
CA VAL A 231 25.21 0.94 -17.45
C VAL A 231 24.61 2.32 -17.73
N SER A 232 24.38 3.13 -16.71
CA SER A 232 23.82 4.49 -16.86
C SER A 232 24.76 5.43 -17.63
N TYR A 233 26.07 5.28 -17.48
CA TYR A 233 27.06 6.07 -18.24
C TYR A 233 27.09 5.70 -19.72
N THR A 234 26.86 4.44 -20.10
CA THR A 234 26.80 4.02 -21.51
C THR A 234 25.54 4.55 -22.22
N HIS A 235 24.45 4.82 -21.51
CA HIS A 235 23.23 5.40 -22.10
C HIS A 235 23.23 6.94 -22.15
N LEU A 236 24.07 7.62 -21.35
CA LEU A 236 24.19 9.08 -21.33
C LEU A 236 25.22 9.63 -22.33
N THR A 237 26.02 8.77 -22.94
CA THR A 237 27.13 9.16 -23.86
C THR A 237 26.89 8.79 -25.33
N LEU A 238 25.66 8.39 -25.72
CA LEU A 238 25.31 8.28 -27.14
C LEU A 238 24.88 9.65 -27.65
N PRO A 239 25.62 10.29 -28.57
CA PRO A 239 25.17 11.53 -29.21
C PRO A 239 23.96 11.23 -30.09
N THR A 240 22.96 12.11 -30.01
CA THR A 240 21.81 12.22 -30.92
C THR A 240 22.22 12.39 -32.37
#